data_8dcea4662768c22b30dec03dd8d45277
#
_entry.id   8dcea4662768c22b30dec03dd8d45277
#
_cell.length_a   1.000
_cell.length_b   1.000
_cell.length_c   1.000
_cell.angle_alpha   90.00
_cell.angle_beta   90.00
_cell.angle_gamma   90.00
#
_symmetry.space_group_name_H-M   'P 1'
#
loop_
_entity.id
_entity.type
_entity.pdbx_description
1 polymer ?
#
loop_
_entity_poly.entity_id
_entity_poly.type
_entity_poly.pdbx_seq_one_letter_code
_entity_poly.pdbx_strand_id
1 'polypeptide(L)'
;CWFAKKGMKEEYGFKRTNAFTYVQKECENVQNNVGILDLSTFAKYEISGKDSESFLDRLCANRIPKKDGSIVLTHMLNEKGRIQTELTITRFPNNVFYVLSSTASEIRDFDWFNRYLKKGENVSIKNVTLDYGVLVLVGPNSRKVLSQLTSQNLHNNDFPWLKGKEILI
;
A
#
# COMPACT_ATOMS: atom_id res chain seq x y z
N CYS A 1 12.86 7.55 -13.99
CA CYS A 1 13.68 7.74 -12.80
C CYS A 1 14.19 9.17 -12.73
N TRP A 2 14.16 9.77 -11.56
CA TRP A 2 14.41 11.21 -11.34
C TRP A 2 15.84 11.56 -10.91
N PHE A 3 16.74 10.59 -10.78
CA PHE A 3 18.12 10.80 -10.46
C PHE A 3 18.94 11.45 -11.61
N ALA A 4 18.38 11.42 -12.82
CA ALA A 4 19.08 11.93 -14.01
C ALA A 4 18.87 13.44 -14.18
N LYS A 5 19.95 14.19 -14.39
CA LYS A 5 19.86 15.56 -14.89
C LYS A 5 19.17 15.55 -16.25
N LYS A 6 18.46 16.64 -16.60
CA LYS A 6 17.78 16.78 -17.89
C LYS A 6 18.74 16.43 -19.05
N GLY A 7 18.36 15.48 -19.87
CA GLY A 7 19.15 14.99 -21.01
C GLY A 7 20.13 13.84 -20.71
N MET A 8 20.27 13.42 -19.44
CA MET A 8 21.08 12.26 -19.08
C MET A 8 20.31 10.97 -19.39
N LYS A 9 20.95 10.04 -20.09
CA LYS A 9 20.40 8.70 -20.36
C LYS A 9 21.07 7.69 -19.46
N GLU A 10 20.31 6.71 -19.00
CA GLU A 10 20.85 5.59 -18.24
C GLU A 10 21.68 4.69 -19.15
N GLU A 11 22.89 4.34 -18.72
CA GLU A 11 23.80 3.44 -19.43
C GLU A 11 23.73 2.05 -18.79
N TYR A 12 23.30 1.08 -19.59
CA TYR A 12 23.17 -0.32 -19.15
C TYR A 12 24.41 -1.12 -19.56
N GLY A 13 24.91 -1.97 -18.67
CA GLY A 13 26.05 -2.83 -18.92
C GLY A 13 26.30 -3.81 -17.78
N PHE A 14 27.40 -4.55 -17.83
CA PHE A 14 27.82 -5.48 -16.77
C PHE A 14 28.45 -4.77 -15.55
N LYS A 15 28.72 -3.47 -15.64
CA LYS A 15 29.20 -2.65 -14.53
C LYS A 15 28.04 -1.88 -13.91
N ARG A 16 28.29 -1.22 -12.76
CA ARG A 16 27.31 -0.28 -12.16
C ARG A 16 26.96 0.80 -13.17
N THR A 17 25.66 1.09 -13.27
CA THR A 17 25.15 2.13 -14.16
C THR A 17 25.64 3.52 -13.71
N ASN A 18 25.58 4.50 -14.61
CA ASN A 18 25.87 5.89 -14.29
C ASN A 18 24.88 6.51 -13.29
N ALA A 19 23.73 5.85 -13.08
CA ALA A 19 22.75 6.20 -12.06
C ALA A 19 23.21 5.87 -10.63
N PHE A 20 24.18 4.96 -10.46
CA PHE A 20 24.52 4.40 -9.16
C PHE A 20 24.85 5.44 -8.10
N THR A 21 25.65 6.46 -8.43
CA THR A 21 26.03 7.53 -7.49
C THR A 21 24.85 8.36 -6.98
N TYR A 22 23.83 8.53 -7.81
CA TYR A 22 22.60 9.25 -7.43
C TYR A 22 21.75 8.37 -6.53
N VAL A 23 21.53 7.12 -6.91
CA VAL A 23 20.78 6.15 -6.11
C VAL A 23 21.46 5.93 -4.75
N GLN A 24 22.78 5.87 -4.69
CA GLN A 24 23.52 5.76 -3.44
C GLN A 24 23.20 6.93 -2.51
N LYS A 25 23.25 8.18 -3.01
CA LYS A 25 22.92 9.37 -2.21
C LYS A 25 21.48 9.39 -1.74
N GLU A 26 20.54 8.94 -2.57
CA GLU A 26 19.14 8.81 -2.18
C GLU A 26 18.97 7.78 -1.06
N CYS A 27 19.60 6.62 -1.18
CA CYS A 27 19.59 5.58 -0.13
C CYS A 27 20.20 6.10 1.18
N GLU A 28 21.35 6.77 1.13
CA GLU A 28 22.01 7.39 2.30
C GLU A 28 21.10 8.44 2.94
N ASN A 29 20.40 9.25 2.14
CA ASN A 29 19.48 10.24 2.65
C ASN A 29 18.24 9.60 3.31
N VAL A 30 17.65 8.57 2.72
CA VAL A 30 16.53 7.83 3.32
C VAL A 30 16.96 7.18 4.63
N GLN A 31 18.17 6.62 4.69
CA GLN A 31 18.69 5.95 5.88
C GLN A 31 18.96 6.92 7.04
N ASN A 32 19.44 8.12 6.74
CA ASN A 32 19.91 9.06 7.76
C ASN A 32 18.96 10.25 8.00
N ASN A 33 18.03 10.51 7.08
CA ASN A 33 17.14 11.67 7.12
C ASN A 33 15.70 11.30 6.80
N VAL A 34 15.23 11.68 5.60
CA VAL A 34 13.86 11.43 5.13
C VAL A 34 13.83 11.42 3.61
N GLY A 35 13.03 10.53 3.05
CA GLY A 35 12.72 10.50 1.62
C GLY A 35 11.21 10.40 1.40
N ILE A 36 10.78 10.84 0.24
CA ILE A 36 9.40 10.65 -0.24
C ILE A 36 9.44 9.90 -1.56
N LEU A 37 8.57 8.92 -1.71
CA LEU A 37 8.45 8.12 -2.93
C LEU A 37 6.98 8.08 -3.36
N ASP A 38 6.73 8.39 -4.62
CA ASP A 38 5.41 8.27 -5.23
C ASP A 38 5.16 6.82 -5.67
N LEU A 39 4.19 6.17 -5.04
CA LEU A 39 3.68 4.84 -5.37
C LEU A 39 2.21 4.89 -5.81
N SER A 40 1.75 6.03 -6.34
CA SER A 40 0.36 6.22 -6.77
C SER A 40 -0.10 5.24 -7.85
N THR A 41 0.84 4.57 -8.52
CA THR A 41 0.53 3.51 -9.48
C THR A 41 0.12 2.18 -8.84
N PHE A 42 0.28 1.99 -7.54
CA PHE A 42 -0.19 0.77 -6.86
C PHE A 42 -1.70 0.63 -7.03
N ALA A 43 -2.14 -0.59 -7.28
CA ALA A 43 -3.55 -0.91 -7.35
C ALA A 43 -4.23 -0.73 -5.99
N LYS A 44 -5.38 -0.09 -6.00
CA LYS A 44 -6.16 0.25 -4.80
C LYS A 44 -7.59 -0.20 -4.98
N TYR A 45 -8.11 -0.90 -3.97
CA TYR A 45 -9.51 -1.33 -3.96
C TYR A 45 -10.16 -0.92 -2.65
N GLU A 46 -11.41 -0.50 -2.75
CA GLU A 46 -12.33 -0.40 -1.63
C GLU A 46 -13.24 -1.62 -1.63
N ILE A 47 -13.16 -2.42 -0.58
CA ILE A 47 -14.02 -3.59 -0.40
C ILE A 47 -14.87 -3.33 0.84
N SER A 48 -16.20 -3.30 0.67
CA SER A 48 -17.13 -2.91 1.73
C SER A 48 -18.39 -3.77 1.73
N GLY A 49 -19.14 -3.71 2.82
CA GLY A 49 -20.37 -4.44 3.00
C GLY A 49 -20.34 -5.36 4.22
N LYS A 50 -21.51 -5.86 4.58
CA LYS A 50 -21.68 -6.66 5.82
C LYS A 50 -20.85 -7.96 5.79
N ASP A 51 -20.60 -8.53 4.60
CA ASP A 51 -19.88 -9.79 4.43
C ASP A 51 -18.43 -9.58 3.95
N SER A 52 -17.94 -8.32 3.86
CA SER A 52 -16.59 -7.99 3.33
C SER A 52 -15.46 -8.60 4.14
N GLU A 53 -15.57 -8.66 5.47
CA GLU A 53 -14.58 -9.28 6.33
C GLU A 53 -14.45 -10.78 6.06
N SER A 54 -15.56 -11.51 6.06
CA SER A 54 -15.58 -12.95 5.81
C SER A 54 -15.18 -13.30 4.37
N PHE A 55 -15.49 -12.43 3.42
CA PHE A 55 -15.06 -12.53 2.03
C PHE A 55 -13.53 -12.45 1.94
N LEU A 56 -12.92 -11.43 2.53
CA LEU A 56 -11.46 -11.26 2.52
C LEU A 56 -10.76 -12.37 3.31
N ASP A 57 -11.30 -12.77 4.47
CA ASP A 57 -10.73 -13.84 5.31
C ASP A 57 -10.71 -15.20 4.60
N ARG A 58 -11.65 -15.43 3.68
CA ARG A 58 -11.70 -16.62 2.82
C ARG A 58 -10.64 -16.63 1.72
N LEU A 59 -10.22 -15.46 1.23
CA LEU A 59 -9.26 -15.34 0.12
C LEU A 59 -7.81 -15.20 0.59
N CYS A 60 -7.59 -14.77 1.82
CA CYS A 60 -6.29 -14.37 2.34
C CYS A 60 -5.71 -15.40 3.31
N ALA A 61 -4.38 -15.50 3.32
CA ALA A 61 -3.66 -16.40 4.21
C ALA A 61 -3.66 -15.94 5.69
N ASN A 62 -3.54 -14.61 5.92
CA ASN A 62 -3.58 -14.04 7.25
C ASN A 62 -5.01 -13.68 7.66
N ARG A 63 -5.26 -13.67 8.96
CA ARG A 63 -6.53 -13.20 9.52
C ARG A 63 -6.74 -11.72 9.20
N ILE A 64 -7.94 -11.38 8.79
CA ILE A 64 -8.32 -10.00 8.51
C ILE A 64 -8.46 -9.19 9.80
N PRO A 65 -8.02 -7.93 9.83
CA PRO A 65 -8.09 -7.09 11.02
C PRO A 65 -9.51 -6.93 11.55
N LYS A 66 -9.69 -7.07 12.87
CA LYS A 66 -10.99 -6.91 13.55
C LYS A 66 -11.21 -5.49 14.07
N LYS A 67 -10.14 -4.73 14.33
CA LYS A 67 -10.21 -3.38 14.88
C LYS A 67 -9.98 -2.34 13.81
N ASP A 68 -10.78 -1.30 13.79
CA ASP A 68 -10.61 -0.17 12.88
C ASP A 68 -9.22 0.45 13.00
N GLY A 69 -8.70 0.91 11.88
CA GLY A 69 -7.35 1.41 11.73
C GLY A 69 -6.26 0.33 11.76
N SER A 70 -6.59 -0.96 11.93
CA SER A 70 -5.55 -2.00 11.89
C SER A 70 -5.19 -2.37 10.45
N ILE A 71 -3.90 -2.65 10.25
CA ILE A 71 -3.32 -3.02 8.95
C ILE A 71 -2.77 -4.44 9.05
N VAL A 72 -2.95 -5.22 7.99
CA VAL A 72 -2.31 -6.51 7.79
C VAL A 72 -1.66 -6.60 6.43
N LEU A 73 -0.46 -7.16 6.39
CA LEU A 73 0.17 -7.66 5.17
C LEU A 73 -0.20 -9.13 5.02
N THR A 74 -0.75 -9.51 3.88
CA THR A 74 -1.23 -10.86 3.63
C THR A 74 -1.02 -11.28 2.17
N HIS A 75 -1.19 -12.56 1.90
CA HIS A 75 -1.21 -13.09 0.54
C HIS A 75 -2.61 -13.58 0.19
N MET A 76 -3.10 -13.17 -0.97
CA MET A 76 -4.26 -13.77 -1.58
C MET A 76 -3.85 -15.11 -2.22
N LEU A 77 -4.63 -16.16 -1.97
CA LEU A 77 -4.30 -17.51 -2.38
C LEU A 77 -5.27 -18.02 -3.44
N ASN A 78 -4.81 -18.98 -4.24
CA ASN A 78 -5.67 -19.77 -5.09
C ASN A 78 -6.14 -21.07 -4.38
N GLU A 79 -6.99 -21.84 -5.04
CA GLU A 79 -7.57 -23.09 -4.53
C GLU A 79 -6.54 -24.18 -4.18
N LYS A 80 -5.33 -24.06 -4.73
CA LYS A 80 -4.20 -24.96 -4.43
C LYS A 80 -3.28 -24.43 -3.33
N GLY A 81 -3.68 -23.34 -2.64
CA GLY A 81 -2.88 -22.68 -1.62
C GLY A 81 -1.66 -21.93 -2.15
N ARG A 82 -1.59 -21.64 -3.46
CA ARG A 82 -0.49 -20.89 -4.05
C ARG A 82 -0.80 -19.40 -4.04
N ILE A 83 0.25 -18.60 -3.85
CA ILE A 83 0.17 -17.14 -3.82
C ILE A 83 -0.26 -16.61 -5.18
N GLN A 84 -1.32 -15.81 -5.20
CA GLN A 84 -1.77 -15.03 -6.34
C GLN A 84 -1.15 -13.62 -6.32
N THR A 85 -1.22 -12.97 -5.18
CA THR A 85 -0.68 -11.63 -4.98
C THR A 85 -0.45 -11.36 -3.50
N GLU A 86 0.40 -10.36 -3.22
CA GLU A 86 0.55 -9.79 -1.89
C GLU A 86 -0.38 -8.59 -1.73
N LEU A 87 -1.03 -8.49 -0.58
CA LEU A 87 -1.98 -7.43 -0.26
C LEU A 87 -1.61 -6.76 1.06
N THR A 88 -1.74 -5.44 1.09
CA THR A 88 -1.84 -4.69 2.33
C THR A 88 -3.30 -4.30 2.54
N ILE A 89 -3.90 -4.72 3.64
CA ILE A 89 -5.31 -4.47 3.95
C ILE A 89 -5.41 -3.61 5.20
N THR A 90 -6.06 -2.45 5.06
CA THR A 90 -6.39 -1.56 6.17
C THR A 90 -7.89 -1.61 6.42
N ARG A 91 -8.31 -1.86 7.66
CA ARG A 91 -9.71 -1.79 8.04
C ARG A 91 -10.08 -0.37 8.44
N PHE A 92 -11.20 0.12 7.90
CA PHE A 92 -11.87 1.34 8.30
C PHE A 92 -13.22 1.04 8.97
N PRO A 93 -13.89 2.04 9.60
CA PRO A 93 -15.23 1.87 10.15
C PRO A 93 -16.25 1.34 9.13
N ASN A 94 -17.34 0.76 9.61
CA ASN A 94 -18.46 0.26 8.80
C ASN A 94 -18.10 -0.90 7.84
N ASN A 95 -17.14 -1.76 8.22
CA ASN A 95 -16.66 -2.86 7.39
C ASN A 95 -16.16 -2.42 6.01
N VAL A 96 -15.48 -1.30 5.96
CA VAL A 96 -14.75 -0.83 4.78
C VAL A 96 -13.30 -1.26 4.90
N PHE A 97 -12.78 -1.88 3.86
CA PHE A 97 -11.38 -2.32 3.75
C PHE A 97 -10.73 -1.62 2.57
N TYR A 98 -9.63 -0.95 2.85
CA TYR A 98 -8.77 -0.38 1.82
C TYR A 98 -7.64 -1.37 1.54
N VAL A 99 -7.57 -1.82 0.30
CA VAL A 99 -6.68 -2.91 -0.13
C VAL A 99 -5.72 -2.38 -1.17
N LEU A 100 -4.42 -2.56 -0.92
CA LEU A 100 -3.36 -2.23 -1.87
C LEU A 100 -2.73 -3.50 -2.42
N SER A 101 -2.43 -3.49 -3.71
CA SER A 101 -1.63 -4.52 -4.39
C SER A 101 -0.68 -3.91 -5.41
N SER A 102 0.11 -4.77 -6.06
CA SER A 102 1.07 -4.36 -7.09
C SER A 102 0.37 -3.76 -8.31
N THR A 103 0.93 -2.68 -8.86
CA THR A 103 0.50 -2.06 -10.11
C THR A 103 0.26 -3.07 -11.24
N ALA A 104 1.17 -4.01 -11.42
CA ALA A 104 1.08 -5.01 -12.50
C ALA A 104 -0.05 -6.02 -12.29
N SER A 105 -0.63 -6.07 -11.11
CA SER A 105 -1.67 -7.03 -10.74
C SER A 105 -3.08 -6.46 -10.77
N GLU A 106 -3.26 -5.17 -11.05
CA GLU A 106 -4.52 -4.44 -10.87
C GLU A 106 -5.73 -5.15 -11.48
N ILE A 107 -5.69 -5.43 -12.78
CA ILE A 107 -6.82 -6.07 -13.48
C ILE A 107 -7.02 -7.50 -12.99
N ARG A 108 -5.92 -8.26 -12.86
CA ARG A 108 -5.96 -9.65 -12.41
C ARG A 108 -6.55 -9.79 -11.00
N ASP A 109 -6.14 -8.93 -10.09
CA ASP A 109 -6.60 -8.98 -8.70
C ASP A 109 -8.07 -8.55 -8.59
N PHE A 110 -8.48 -7.54 -9.36
CA PHE A 110 -9.87 -7.12 -9.46
C PHE A 110 -10.78 -8.24 -10.00
N ASP A 111 -10.34 -8.91 -11.08
CA ASP A 111 -11.05 -10.07 -11.63
C ASP A 111 -11.12 -11.24 -10.64
N TRP A 112 -10.04 -11.43 -9.87
CA TRP A 112 -10.01 -12.47 -8.84
C TRP A 112 -11.02 -12.21 -7.74
N PHE A 113 -11.09 -11.00 -7.20
CA PHE A 113 -12.12 -10.63 -6.23
C PHE A 113 -13.52 -10.88 -6.77
N ASN A 114 -13.82 -10.43 -7.98
CA ASN A 114 -15.14 -10.60 -8.60
C ASN A 114 -15.47 -12.08 -8.86
N ARG A 115 -14.51 -12.89 -9.25
CA ARG A 115 -14.67 -14.33 -9.50
C ARG A 115 -15.10 -15.09 -8.24
N TYR A 116 -14.56 -14.71 -7.09
CA TYR A 116 -14.80 -15.41 -5.83
C TYR A 116 -15.92 -14.79 -4.99
N LEU A 117 -16.57 -13.75 -5.50
CA LEU A 117 -17.79 -13.21 -4.90
C LEU A 117 -18.94 -14.20 -5.11
N LYS A 118 -19.51 -14.68 -4.02
CA LYS A 118 -20.61 -15.65 -4.07
C LYS A 118 -21.95 -14.94 -4.25
N LYS A 119 -22.90 -15.62 -4.91
CA LYS A 119 -24.27 -15.13 -5.04
C LYS A 119 -24.91 -14.91 -3.67
N GLY A 120 -25.40 -13.71 -3.42
CA GLY A 120 -26.05 -13.32 -2.17
C GLY A 120 -25.13 -12.77 -1.09
N GLU A 121 -23.81 -12.75 -1.29
CA GLU A 121 -22.89 -12.02 -0.41
C GLU A 121 -23.09 -10.51 -0.56
N ASN A 122 -23.23 -9.83 0.56
CA ASN A 122 -23.31 -8.36 0.62
C ASN A 122 -21.88 -7.79 0.66
N VAL A 123 -21.24 -7.72 -0.51
CA VAL A 123 -19.89 -7.18 -0.70
C VAL A 123 -19.90 -6.29 -1.93
N SER A 124 -19.40 -5.08 -1.77
CA SER A 124 -19.09 -4.15 -2.86
C SER A 124 -17.59 -4.11 -3.07
N ILE A 125 -17.15 -4.25 -4.31
CA ILE A 125 -15.73 -4.20 -4.70
C ILE A 125 -15.57 -3.06 -5.71
N LYS A 126 -14.78 -2.05 -5.36
CA LYS A 126 -14.50 -0.91 -6.25
C LYS A 126 -13.01 -0.83 -6.49
N ASN A 127 -12.61 -0.63 -7.74
CA ASN A 127 -11.26 -0.20 -8.08
C ASN A 127 -11.20 1.32 -7.92
N VAL A 128 -10.36 1.78 -6.99
CA VAL A 128 -10.16 3.20 -6.65
C VAL A 128 -8.72 3.65 -6.94
N THR A 129 -8.04 2.94 -7.84
CA THR A 129 -6.63 3.19 -8.18
C THR A 129 -6.38 4.63 -8.63
N LEU A 130 -7.29 5.20 -9.42
CA LEU A 130 -7.16 6.56 -9.91
C LEU A 130 -7.76 7.64 -8.99
N ASP A 131 -8.46 7.24 -7.94
CA ASP A 131 -9.11 8.17 -7.03
C ASP A 131 -8.17 8.68 -5.93
N TYR A 132 -7.08 7.94 -5.64
CA TYR A 132 -6.13 8.25 -4.57
C TYR A 132 -4.69 8.14 -5.04
N GLY A 133 -3.85 9.11 -4.60
CA GLY A 133 -2.40 9.00 -4.64
C GLY A 133 -1.87 8.17 -3.46
N VAL A 134 -0.67 7.61 -3.61
CA VAL A 134 0.06 6.93 -2.54
C VAL A 134 1.45 7.50 -2.45
N LEU A 135 1.76 8.14 -1.33
CA LEU A 135 3.10 8.66 -1.05
C LEU A 135 3.70 7.89 0.14
N VAL A 136 4.89 7.36 -0.05
CA VAL A 136 5.67 6.74 1.03
C VAL A 136 6.62 7.79 1.59
N LEU A 137 6.42 8.16 2.84
CA LEU A 137 7.32 9.01 3.60
C LEU A 137 8.14 8.14 4.55
N VAL A 138 9.45 8.05 4.32
CA VAL A 138 10.33 7.07 4.98
C VAL A 138 11.62 7.70 5.47
N GLY A 139 12.18 7.15 6.53
CA GLY A 139 13.41 7.59 7.17
C GLY A 139 13.21 8.08 8.60
N PRO A 140 14.27 8.24 9.38
CA PRO A 140 14.21 8.60 10.81
C PRO A 140 13.52 9.94 11.09
N ASN A 141 13.53 10.87 10.15
CA ASN A 141 12.89 12.18 10.27
C ASN A 141 11.48 12.24 9.66
N SER A 142 10.91 11.15 9.15
CA SER A 142 9.60 11.12 8.48
C SER A 142 8.47 11.67 9.37
N ARG A 143 8.42 11.26 10.64
CA ARG A 143 7.44 11.76 11.60
C ARG A 143 7.57 13.25 11.86
N LYS A 144 8.80 13.76 11.96
CA LYS A 144 9.06 15.19 12.14
C LYS A 144 8.54 16.04 10.97
N VAL A 145 8.69 15.53 9.74
CA VAL A 145 8.16 16.19 8.56
C VAL A 145 6.62 16.15 8.57
N LEU A 146 6.02 14.98 8.79
CA LEU A 146 4.56 14.84 8.80
C LEU A 146 3.91 15.69 9.90
N SER A 147 4.55 15.82 11.08
CA SER A 147 4.02 16.64 12.19
C SER A 147 4.00 18.14 11.90
N GLN A 148 4.67 18.62 10.85
CA GLN A 148 4.57 20.02 10.41
C GLN A 148 3.35 20.26 9.52
N LEU A 149 2.72 19.21 9.02
CA LEU A 149 1.59 19.28 8.09
C LEU A 149 0.25 19.01 8.77
N THR A 150 0.25 18.51 10.01
CA THR A 150 -0.98 18.18 10.75
C THR A 150 -0.84 18.53 12.22
N SER A 151 -1.94 18.95 12.82
CA SER A 151 -2.04 19.16 14.28
C SER A 151 -2.28 17.87 15.07
N GLN A 152 -2.50 16.76 14.39
CA GLN A 152 -2.78 15.49 15.06
C GLN A 152 -1.55 14.87 15.70
N ASN A 153 -1.74 14.21 16.84
CA ASN A 153 -0.66 13.52 17.52
C ASN A 153 -0.24 12.27 16.73
N LEU A 154 1.05 12.22 16.38
CA LEU A 154 1.69 11.14 15.64
C LEU A 154 2.62 10.28 16.51
N HIS A 155 2.60 10.42 17.84
CA HIS A 155 3.40 9.59 18.75
C HIS A 155 2.97 8.11 18.70
N ASN A 156 3.89 7.21 19.07
CA ASN A 156 3.65 5.76 18.99
C ASN A 156 2.42 5.28 19.79
N ASN A 157 2.04 5.98 20.86
CA ASN A 157 0.86 5.62 21.65
C ASN A 157 -0.45 5.88 20.89
N ASP A 158 -0.49 6.95 20.07
CA ASP A 158 -1.68 7.36 19.32
C ASP A 158 -1.66 6.90 17.86
N PHE A 159 -0.46 6.64 17.36
CA PHE A 159 -0.23 6.15 16.00
C PHE A 159 0.85 5.04 16.01
N PRO A 160 0.52 3.86 16.55
CA PRO A 160 1.46 2.75 16.63
C PRO A 160 1.69 2.08 15.28
N TRP A 161 2.67 1.20 15.22
CA TRP A 161 2.97 0.39 14.06
C TRP A 161 1.77 -0.43 13.56
N LEU A 162 1.63 -0.60 12.27
CA LEU A 162 0.49 -1.25 11.58
C LEU A 162 -0.87 -0.63 11.92
N LYS A 163 -0.91 0.69 12.02
CA LYS A 163 -2.14 1.47 12.15
C LYS A 163 -2.31 2.46 11.01
N GLY A 164 -3.53 2.48 10.45
CA GLY A 164 -4.02 3.52 9.56
C GLY A 164 -4.89 4.51 10.34
N LYS A 165 -4.79 5.77 10.01
CA LYS A 165 -5.51 6.87 10.63
C LYS A 165 -5.78 7.95 9.59
N GLU A 166 -6.99 8.47 9.57
CA GLU A 166 -7.30 9.68 8.80
C GLU A 166 -6.74 10.90 9.51
N ILE A 167 -6.04 11.74 8.77
CA ILE A 167 -5.51 13.01 9.24
C ILE A 167 -5.80 14.10 8.22
N LEU A 168 -5.97 15.33 8.69
CA LEU A 168 -6.02 16.51 7.85
C LEU A 168 -4.61 17.12 7.77
N ILE A 169 -4.19 17.48 6.56
CA ILE A 169 -2.92 18.13 6.25
C ILE A 169 -3.14 19.38 5.41
#